data_c02c1899252af457b2ca6de111aab83c
#
_entry.id   c02c1899252af457b2ca6de111aab83c
#
_cell.length_a   1.000
_cell.length_b   1.000
_cell.length_c   1.000
_cell.angle_alpha   90.00
_cell.angle_beta   90.00
_cell.angle_gamma   90.00
#
_symmetry.space_group_name_H-M   'P 1'
#
loop_
_entity.id
_entity.type
_entity.pdbx_description
1 polymer ?
#
loop_
_entity_poly.entity_id
_entity_poly.type
_entity_poly.pdbx_seq_one_letter_code
_entity_poly.pdbx_strand_id
1 'polypeptide(L)'
;MRGNAQGLTKRQLLPATTISRSRELRQNAGEPERRLWRALREALPGMKFRRQVPMGPYHVDFCSHTARLVIEIDGDDHAAKLESDAARTRFLKHEGYDVIRFANADVMTDLDGVVMAIGACVANKQKGRP
;
A
#
# COMPACT_ATOMS: atom_id res chain seq x y z
N MET A 1 -12.22 9.24 16.83
CA MET A 1 -11.64 8.84 16.31
C MET A 1 -11.23 8.56 15.85
N ARG A 2 -11.35 8.32 16.09
CA ARG A 2 -10.76 7.89 15.48
C ARG A 2 -10.78 7.13 15.19
N GLY A 3 -11.02 7.12 15.21
CA GLY A 3 -10.68 6.32 14.81
C GLY A 3 -10.78 5.70 14.73
N ASN A 4 -11.10 5.69 15.26
CA ASN A 4 -10.80 5.03 15.11
C ASN A 4 -10.32 4.75 15.17
N ALA A 5 -10.09 4.90 15.89
CA ALA A 5 -9.51 4.74 15.83
C ALA A 5 -9.05 4.51 15.97
N GLN A 6 -8.29 4.10 16.63
CA GLN A 6 -7.56 3.80 16.54
C GLN A 6 -6.55 3.18 16.37
N GLY A 7 -5.97 3.20 17.08
CA GLY A 7 -4.95 2.36 16.73
C GLY A 7 -5.01 0.95 17.01
N LEU A 8 -5.51 0.68 17.85
CA LEU A 8 -5.61 -0.48 17.98
C LEU A 8 -5.84 -1.24 17.34
N THR A 9 -5.79 -1.70 17.64
CA THR A 9 -5.61 -2.11 16.44
C THR A 9 -6.84 -2.33 15.73
N LYS A 10 -7.08 -1.45 14.76
CA LYS A 10 -8.20 -1.54 13.86
C LYS A 10 -8.28 -2.88 13.19
N ARG A 11 -7.15 -3.53 13.04
CA ARG A 11 -7.11 -4.86 12.46
C ARG A 11 -7.90 -5.88 13.24
N GLN A 12 -7.84 -5.79 14.55
CA GLN A 12 -8.56 -6.73 15.39
C GLN A 12 -10.06 -6.53 15.33
N LEU A 13 -10.47 -5.36 14.84
CA LEU A 13 -11.88 -5.02 14.73
C LEU A 13 -12.46 -5.30 13.37
N LEU A 14 -11.65 -5.80 12.44
CA LEU A 14 -12.13 -6.06 11.08
C LEU A 14 -13.06 -7.27 11.07
N PRO A 15 -14.15 -7.19 10.26
CA PRO A 15 -15.03 -8.34 10.13
C PRO A 15 -14.35 -9.49 9.40
N ALA A 16 -14.83 -10.70 9.67
CA ALA A 16 -14.27 -11.89 9.03
C ALA A 16 -14.31 -11.82 7.51
N THR A 17 -15.35 -11.17 6.95
CA THR A 17 -15.47 -11.01 5.51
C THR A 17 -14.32 -10.20 4.93
N THR A 18 -13.82 -9.20 5.67
CA THR A 18 -12.69 -8.40 5.23
C THR A 18 -11.42 -9.24 5.15
N ILE A 19 -11.21 -10.10 6.13
CA ILE A 19 -10.04 -10.97 6.15
C ILE A 19 -10.08 -11.97 5.00
N SER A 20 -11.25 -12.57 4.75
CA SER A 20 -11.44 -13.49 3.63
C SER A 20 -11.19 -12.79 2.30
N ARG A 21 -11.69 -11.56 2.16
CA ARG A 21 -11.50 -10.78 0.94
C ARG A 21 -10.02 -10.48 0.70
N SER A 22 -9.28 -10.15 1.75
CA SER A 22 -7.85 -9.87 1.63
C SER A 22 -7.10 -11.10 1.13
N ARG A 23 -7.46 -12.27 1.66
CA ARG A 23 -6.83 -13.53 1.24
C ARG A 23 -7.11 -13.81 -0.24
N GLU A 24 -8.35 -13.62 -0.65
CA GLU A 24 -8.76 -13.83 -2.03
C GLU A 24 -8.00 -12.91 -2.98
N LEU A 25 -7.86 -11.63 -2.59
CA LEU A 25 -7.14 -10.65 -3.41
C LEU A 25 -5.67 -11.03 -3.56
N ARG A 26 -5.04 -11.54 -2.51
CA ARG A 26 -3.65 -11.98 -2.61
C ARG A 26 -3.49 -13.14 -3.57
N GLN A 27 -4.43 -14.07 -3.57
CA GLN A 27 -4.37 -15.24 -4.46
C GLN A 27 -4.56 -14.85 -5.92
N ASN A 28 -5.31 -13.78 -6.16
CA ASN A 28 -5.64 -13.33 -7.51
C ASN A 28 -4.82 -12.13 -7.98
N ALA A 29 -3.72 -11.85 -7.28
CA ALA A 29 -2.87 -10.71 -7.64
C ALA A 29 -2.26 -10.91 -9.03
N GLY A 30 -2.20 -9.82 -9.81
CA GLY A 30 -1.63 -9.85 -11.13
C GLY A 30 -0.11 -9.85 -11.11
N GLU A 31 0.47 -9.94 -12.29
CA GLU A 31 1.92 -10.02 -12.44
C GLU A 31 2.66 -8.80 -11.87
N PRO A 32 2.22 -7.54 -12.13
CA PRO A 32 2.92 -6.40 -11.56
C PRO A 32 3.00 -6.47 -10.03
N GLU A 33 1.90 -6.86 -9.37
CA GLU A 33 1.89 -6.96 -7.93
C GLU A 33 2.85 -8.03 -7.44
N ARG A 34 2.88 -9.19 -8.10
CA ARG A 34 3.78 -10.27 -7.70
C ARG A 34 5.24 -9.88 -7.86
N ARG A 35 5.58 -9.19 -8.94
CA ARG A 35 6.95 -8.74 -9.18
C ARG A 35 7.38 -7.72 -8.15
N LEU A 36 6.54 -6.76 -7.86
CA LEU A 36 6.88 -5.75 -6.87
C LEU A 36 6.98 -6.36 -5.47
N TRP A 37 6.10 -7.28 -5.15
CA TRP A 37 6.14 -7.96 -3.85
C TRP A 37 7.49 -8.63 -3.62
N ARG A 38 7.94 -9.39 -4.62
CA ARG A 38 9.22 -10.09 -4.51
C ARG A 38 10.37 -9.11 -4.36
N ALA A 39 10.36 -8.05 -5.17
CA ALA A 39 11.41 -7.04 -5.14
C ALA A 39 11.48 -6.31 -3.80
N LEU A 40 10.32 -5.98 -3.22
CA LEU A 40 10.28 -5.31 -1.92
C LEU A 40 10.82 -6.20 -0.81
N ARG A 41 10.50 -7.48 -0.86
CA ARG A 41 11.00 -8.41 0.15
C ARG A 41 12.53 -8.55 0.07
N GLU A 42 13.09 -8.50 -1.12
CA GLU A 42 14.53 -8.61 -1.30
C GLU A 42 15.26 -7.32 -0.97
N ALA A 43 14.72 -6.18 -1.40
CA ALA A 43 15.42 -4.90 -1.28
C ALA A 43 15.17 -4.19 0.05
N LEU A 44 13.99 -4.35 0.62
CA LEU A 44 13.60 -3.58 1.81
C LEU A 44 12.96 -4.49 2.88
N PRO A 45 13.64 -5.56 3.28
CA PRO A 45 13.03 -6.52 4.22
C PRO A 45 12.73 -5.90 5.59
N GLY A 46 13.51 -4.90 6.00
CA GLY A 46 13.30 -4.24 7.29
C GLY A 46 12.03 -3.42 7.38
N MET A 47 11.45 -3.06 6.24
CA MET A 47 10.21 -2.28 6.21
C MET A 47 8.97 -3.14 6.37
N LYS A 48 9.10 -4.45 6.23
CA LYS A 48 8.03 -5.42 6.48
C LYS A 48 6.76 -5.10 5.71
N PHE A 49 6.90 -4.87 4.40
CA PHE A 49 5.75 -4.62 3.54
C PHE A 49 4.81 -5.83 3.54
N ARG A 50 3.52 -5.56 3.50
CA ARG A 50 2.48 -6.58 3.40
C ARG A 50 1.60 -6.29 2.20
N ARG A 51 1.01 -7.35 1.63
CA ARG A 51 0.12 -7.24 0.47
C ARG A 51 -1.33 -7.21 0.88
N GLN A 52 -2.14 -6.52 0.09
CA GLN A 52 -3.60 -6.52 0.21
C GLN A 52 -4.04 -6.30 1.64
N VAL A 53 -3.64 -5.15 2.18
CA VAL A 53 -3.87 -4.80 3.57
C VAL A 53 -5.17 -4.01 3.70
N PRO A 54 -6.08 -4.44 4.58
CA PRO A 54 -7.29 -3.64 4.82
C PRO A 54 -6.94 -2.39 5.63
N MET A 55 -7.42 -1.26 5.15
CA MET A 55 -7.21 0.05 5.78
C MET A 55 -8.56 0.76 5.79
N GLY A 56 -9.29 0.69 6.91
CA GLY A 56 -10.65 1.19 6.97
C GLY A 56 -11.53 0.48 5.95
N PRO A 57 -12.27 1.22 5.11
CA PRO A 57 -13.11 0.59 4.10
C PRO A 57 -12.36 0.15 2.84
N TYR A 58 -11.04 0.33 2.81
CA TYR A 58 -10.24 0.09 1.62
C TYR A 58 -9.30 -1.09 1.79
N HIS A 59 -8.86 -1.66 0.66
CA HIS A 59 -7.74 -2.57 0.61
C HIS A 59 -6.65 -1.89 -0.21
N VAL A 60 -5.43 -1.88 0.31
CA VAL A 60 -4.31 -1.27 -0.39
C VAL A 60 -3.38 -2.38 -0.88
N ASP A 61 -2.71 -2.13 -2.01
CA ASP A 61 -1.87 -3.18 -2.61
C ASP A 61 -0.72 -3.57 -1.70
N PHE A 62 0.01 -2.59 -1.17
CA PHE A 62 1.10 -2.83 -0.23
C PHE A 62 1.09 -1.79 0.86
N CYS A 63 1.48 -2.20 2.05
CA CYS A 63 1.58 -1.30 3.17
C CYS A 63 2.75 -1.69 4.06
N SER A 64 3.54 -0.69 4.45
CA SER A 64 4.52 -0.83 5.53
C SER A 64 4.03 0.00 6.70
N HIS A 65 3.65 -0.66 7.78
CA HIS A 65 3.28 0.07 8.99
C HIS A 65 4.51 0.69 9.65
N THR A 66 5.66 0.06 9.47
CA THR A 66 6.92 0.59 9.99
C THR A 66 7.26 1.94 9.37
N ALA A 67 7.14 2.05 8.05
CA ALA A 67 7.45 3.28 7.34
C ALA A 67 6.24 4.21 7.20
N ARG A 68 5.05 3.75 7.56
CA ARG A 68 3.81 4.50 7.35
C ARG A 68 3.63 4.85 5.87
N LEU A 69 3.80 3.86 5.03
CA LEU A 69 3.79 4.04 3.59
C LEU A 69 2.86 3.03 2.92
N VAL A 70 2.01 3.53 2.04
CA VAL A 70 1.14 2.72 1.21
C VAL A 70 1.60 2.83 -0.23
N ILE A 71 1.66 1.70 -0.93
CA ILE A 71 2.02 1.66 -2.34
C ILE A 71 0.85 1.07 -3.11
N GLU A 72 0.44 1.76 -4.18
CA GLU A 72 -0.64 1.30 -5.04
C GLU A 72 -0.15 1.15 -6.46
N ILE A 73 -0.58 0.10 -7.13
CA ILE A 73 -0.27 -0.11 -8.54
C ILE A 73 -1.56 0.16 -9.32
N ASP A 74 -1.52 1.13 -10.22
CA ASP A 74 -2.70 1.50 -10.99
C ASP A 74 -2.76 0.77 -12.32
N GLY A 75 -3.92 0.20 -12.61
CA GLY A 75 -4.19 -0.36 -13.91
C GLY A 75 -4.53 0.71 -14.93
N ASP A 76 -5.08 0.29 -16.07
CA ASP A 76 -5.33 1.19 -17.19
C ASP A 76 -6.61 2.01 -17.06
N ASP A 77 -7.46 1.68 -16.13
CA ASP A 77 -8.79 2.30 -16.03
C ASP A 77 -8.76 3.49 -15.07
N HIS A 78 -8.17 4.59 -15.52
CA HIS A 78 -7.95 5.77 -14.66
C HIS A 78 -9.17 6.67 -14.52
N ALA A 79 -9.90 6.85 -15.61
CA ALA A 79 -10.95 7.87 -15.64
C ALA A 79 -12.05 7.65 -14.62
N ALA A 80 -12.46 6.41 -14.41
CA ALA A 80 -13.54 6.09 -13.52
C ALA A 80 -13.13 6.11 -12.03
N LYS A 81 -11.85 6.17 -11.76
CA LYS A 81 -11.32 6.01 -10.40
C LYS A 81 -10.80 7.28 -9.75
N LEU A 82 -10.72 8.39 -10.48
CA LEU A 82 -10.07 9.59 -9.98
C LEU A 82 -10.68 10.09 -8.67
N GLU A 83 -11.99 10.19 -8.62
CA GLU A 83 -12.66 10.70 -7.43
C GLU A 83 -12.53 9.74 -6.26
N SER A 84 -12.69 8.46 -6.53
CA SER A 84 -12.53 7.42 -5.53
C SER A 84 -11.11 7.36 -5.00
N ASP A 85 -10.12 7.54 -5.87
CA ASP A 85 -8.72 7.53 -5.47
C ASP A 85 -8.37 8.73 -4.61
N ALA A 86 -8.96 9.89 -4.90
CA ALA A 86 -8.73 11.08 -4.10
C ALA A 86 -9.26 10.90 -2.68
N ALA A 87 -10.47 10.33 -2.55
CA ALA A 87 -11.05 10.06 -1.24
C ALA A 87 -10.22 9.05 -0.46
N ARG A 88 -9.75 8.01 -1.13
CA ARG A 88 -8.90 6.99 -0.53
C ARG A 88 -7.60 7.61 -0.03
N THR A 89 -6.96 8.43 -0.85
CA THR A 89 -5.72 9.08 -0.48
C THR A 89 -5.90 9.96 0.74
N ARG A 90 -6.97 10.76 0.76
CA ARG A 90 -7.26 11.61 1.91
C ARG A 90 -7.44 10.80 3.19
N PHE A 91 -8.16 9.68 3.08
CA PHE A 91 -8.38 8.81 4.23
C PHE A 91 -7.05 8.27 4.76
N LEU A 92 -6.21 7.75 3.87
CA LEU A 92 -4.93 7.16 4.27
C LEU A 92 -3.99 8.19 4.87
N LYS A 93 -3.95 9.38 4.30
CA LYS A 93 -3.13 10.46 4.85
C LYS A 93 -3.61 10.88 6.22
N HIS A 94 -4.93 10.95 6.40
CA HIS A 94 -5.50 11.27 7.70
C HIS A 94 -5.13 10.24 8.76
N GLU A 95 -4.96 8.98 8.33
CA GLU A 95 -4.55 7.90 9.22
C GLU A 95 -3.02 7.89 9.46
N GLY A 96 -2.31 8.81 8.85
CA GLY A 96 -0.87 8.96 9.09
C GLY A 96 0.02 8.25 8.08
N TYR A 97 -0.53 7.88 6.92
CA TYR A 97 0.23 7.18 5.89
C TYR A 97 0.43 8.04 4.67
N ASP A 98 1.61 7.95 4.07
CA ASP A 98 1.84 8.51 2.75
C ASP A 98 1.49 7.47 1.70
N VAL A 99 1.11 7.93 0.52
CA VAL A 99 0.69 7.05 -0.57
C VAL A 99 1.52 7.34 -1.81
N ILE A 100 2.09 6.29 -2.40
CA ILE A 100 2.80 6.39 -3.67
C ILE A 100 2.07 5.49 -4.67
N ARG A 101 1.89 5.97 -5.88
CA ARG A 101 1.26 5.21 -6.94
C ARG A 101 2.22 5.00 -8.11
N PHE A 102 2.18 3.81 -8.67
CA PHE A 102 2.94 3.47 -9.87
C PHE A 102 2.02 2.85 -10.89
N ALA A 103 2.26 3.12 -12.16
CA ALA A 103 1.51 2.47 -13.23
C ALA A 103 1.96 1.02 -13.39
N ASN A 104 1.07 0.14 -13.81
CA ASN A 104 1.42 -1.24 -14.11
C ASN A 104 2.61 -1.31 -15.06
N ALA A 105 2.61 -0.47 -16.10
CA ALA A 105 3.68 -0.47 -17.09
C ALA A 105 5.03 -0.17 -16.47
N ASP A 106 5.07 0.76 -15.50
CA ASP A 106 6.34 1.11 -14.86
C ASP A 106 6.87 -0.05 -14.02
N VAL A 107 6.00 -0.76 -13.34
CA VAL A 107 6.41 -1.93 -12.55
C VAL A 107 6.95 -3.02 -13.47
N MET A 108 6.33 -3.20 -14.63
CA MET A 108 6.72 -4.27 -15.56
C MET A 108 7.98 -3.94 -16.35
N THR A 109 8.22 -2.67 -16.65
CA THR A 109 9.33 -2.29 -17.52
C THR A 109 10.50 -1.65 -16.79
N ASP A 110 10.29 -1.14 -15.58
CA ASP A 110 11.34 -0.46 -14.82
C ASP A 110 11.21 -0.76 -13.33
N LEU A 111 11.22 -2.03 -13.02
CA LEU A 111 11.04 -2.48 -11.63
C LEU A 111 12.12 -1.91 -10.71
N ASP A 112 13.37 -1.87 -11.19
CA ASP A 112 14.46 -1.33 -10.37
C ASP A 112 14.24 0.13 -10.04
N GLY A 113 13.78 0.92 -11.02
CA GLY A 113 13.47 2.33 -10.78
C GLY A 113 12.34 2.51 -9.78
N VAL A 114 11.32 1.67 -9.86
CA VAL A 114 10.21 1.69 -8.91
C VAL A 114 10.72 1.41 -7.50
N VAL A 115 11.52 0.37 -7.33
CA VAL A 115 12.06 0.00 -6.02
C VAL A 115 12.97 1.10 -5.48
N MET A 116 13.77 1.72 -6.33
CA MET A 116 14.62 2.83 -5.93
C MET A 116 13.80 4.02 -5.43
N ALA A 117 12.72 4.32 -6.12
CA ALA A 117 11.84 5.42 -5.70
C ALA A 117 11.21 5.13 -4.34
N ILE A 118 10.80 3.89 -4.12
CA ILE A 118 10.23 3.49 -2.84
C ILE A 118 11.29 3.59 -1.75
N GLY A 119 12.49 3.10 -2.02
CA GLY A 119 13.60 3.19 -1.06
C GLY A 119 13.94 4.61 -0.69
N ALA A 120 13.94 5.52 -1.66
CA ALA A 120 14.20 6.93 -1.40
C ALA A 120 13.10 7.54 -0.53
N CYS A 121 11.85 7.18 -0.77
CA CYS A 121 10.74 7.66 0.04
C CYS A 121 10.87 7.19 1.49
N VAL A 122 11.19 5.91 1.68
CA VAL A 122 11.40 5.35 3.02
C VAL A 122 12.53 6.07 3.73
N ALA A 123 13.64 6.31 3.04
CA ALA A 123 14.79 7.00 3.63
C ALA A 123 14.44 8.43 4.05
N ASN A 124 13.68 9.14 3.21
CA ASN A 124 13.26 10.51 3.55
C ASN A 124 12.34 10.54 4.77
N LYS A 125 11.44 9.57 4.87
CA LYS A 125 10.55 9.51 6.03
C LYS A 125 11.32 9.24 7.31
N GLN A 126 12.33 8.38 7.25
CA GLN A 126 13.16 8.10 8.41
C GLN A 126 13.99 9.31 8.83
N LYS A 127 14.49 10.06 7.87
CA LYS A 127 15.25 11.28 8.16
C LYS A 127 14.37 12.36 8.79
N GLY A 128 13.11 12.41 8.42
CA GLY A 128 12.20 13.42 8.95
C GLY A 128 11.72 13.16 10.36
N ARG A 129 12.09 12.04 10.96
CA ARG A 129 11.68 11.71 12.32
C ARG A 129 12.66 12.27 13.33
N PRO A 130 12.14 12.84 14.42
CA PRO A 130 13.00 13.32 15.49
C PRO A 130 13.70 12.17 16.20
#